data_9338bc25561de5710c8035b22ebe724b
#
_entry.id   9338bc25561de5710c8035b22ebe724b
#
_cell.length_a   1.000
_cell.length_b   1.000
_cell.length_c   1.000
_cell.angle_alpha   90.00
_cell.angle_beta   90.00
_cell.angle_gamma   90.00
#
_symmetry.space_group_name_H-M   'P 1'
#
loop_
_entity.id
_entity.type
_entity.pdbx_description
1 polymer ?
#
loop_
_entity_poly.entity_id
_entity_poly.type
_entity_poly.pdbx_seq_one_letter_code
_entity_poly.pdbx_strand_id
1 'polypeptide(L)'
;RTFISPVERNSVFAEGSYTLSDSAKVYGEALYNKRESAQKSWRQLFPNIAAANPSNPFGEIARSIVTIPTNQEQEVEFKRAVVGITGEWSSGFLDGWSYDAYIQRAESDATYVNDIIYNDRVNATTGASACNSAAITISGPVTCQGVNWFSPSTITTGNFSDAEKAFLFTRDIGKTSYTQNLLGASLSGNLFDLPAGSIGAVVGIEARKDSINDLPGFNARNGNLWGQTSAGQTKGDDTVKEAYTELEVPLLRDIPGIKRLTFNGSFRWTDYESYGSDSTYKVSLNWQFIDALRLRGAYGTSFRAPALFELYLANQTGFIGQGSVDPCIQ
;
A
#
# COMPACT_ATOMS: atom_id res chain seq x y z
N ARG A 1 20.83 -5.03 -14.52
CA ARG A 1 20.08 -4.03 -13.73
C ARG A 1 18.90 -3.51 -14.55
N THR A 2 17.71 -3.52 -13.95
CA THR A 2 16.51 -2.98 -14.59
C THR A 2 16.42 -1.49 -14.27
N PHE A 3 16.33 -0.63 -15.31
CA PHE A 3 16.08 0.81 -15.15
C PHE A 3 14.57 1.09 -15.04
N ILE A 4 13.78 0.37 -15.85
CA ILE A 4 12.32 0.41 -15.83
C ILE A 4 11.87 -1.02 -15.64
N SER A 5 11.16 -1.30 -14.53
CA SER A 5 10.62 -2.65 -14.28
C SER A 5 9.58 -3.00 -15.32
N PRO A 6 9.67 -4.18 -15.96
CA PRO A 6 8.59 -4.66 -16.79
C PRO A 6 7.33 -4.85 -15.94
N VAL A 7 6.21 -4.40 -16.47
CA VAL A 7 4.90 -4.54 -15.84
C VAL A 7 3.92 -5.07 -16.90
N GLU A 8 3.30 -6.20 -16.58
CA GLU A 8 2.16 -6.71 -17.33
C GLU A 8 0.90 -6.49 -16.51
N ARG A 9 -0.17 -6.03 -17.16
CA ARG A 9 -1.45 -5.78 -16.51
C ARG A 9 -2.59 -6.28 -17.39
N ASN A 10 -3.45 -7.09 -16.80
CA ASN A 10 -4.67 -7.58 -17.41
C ASN A 10 -5.86 -7.09 -16.57
N SER A 11 -6.83 -6.43 -17.20
CA SER A 11 -8.00 -5.88 -16.51
C SER A 11 -9.27 -6.27 -17.25
N VAL A 12 -10.28 -6.64 -16.47
CA VAL A 12 -11.64 -6.88 -16.95
C VAL A 12 -12.58 -6.06 -16.09
N PHE A 13 -13.45 -5.28 -16.72
CA PHE A 13 -14.50 -4.52 -16.07
C PHE A 13 -15.85 -4.86 -16.69
N ALA A 14 -16.84 -5.00 -15.84
CA ALA A 14 -18.22 -5.19 -16.26
C ALA A 14 -19.12 -4.33 -15.38
N GLU A 15 -20.13 -3.72 -16.01
CA GLU A 15 -21.19 -2.99 -15.31
C GLU A 15 -22.54 -3.32 -15.91
N GLY A 16 -23.59 -3.20 -15.11
CA GLY A 16 -24.94 -3.40 -15.55
C GLY A 16 -25.94 -2.73 -14.63
N SER A 17 -27.10 -2.43 -15.15
CA SER A 17 -28.19 -1.86 -14.36
C SER A 17 -29.54 -2.33 -14.87
N TYR A 18 -30.53 -2.35 -13.97
CA TYR A 18 -31.89 -2.73 -14.27
C TYR A 18 -32.85 -1.77 -13.56
N THR A 19 -33.80 -1.19 -14.33
CA THR A 19 -34.82 -0.29 -13.82
C THR A 19 -35.96 -1.14 -13.22
N LEU A 20 -36.17 -0.98 -11.91
CA LEU A 20 -37.22 -1.67 -11.16
C LEU A 20 -38.57 -0.93 -11.29
N SER A 21 -38.51 0.41 -11.26
CA SER A 21 -39.64 1.31 -11.40
C SER A 21 -39.16 2.67 -11.90
N ASP A 22 -40.06 3.60 -12.15
CA ASP A 22 -39.73 4.99 -12.55
C ASP A 22 -38.87 5.71 -11.49
N SER A 23 -38.93 5.27 -10.23
CA SER A 23 -38.20 5.86 -9.10
C SER A 23 -37.05 5.01 -8.56
N ALA A 24 -36.76 3.84 -9.15
CA ALA A 24 -35.76 2.92 -8.61
C ALA A 24 -35.02 2.12 -9.71
N LYS A 25 -33.70 2.15 -9.66
CA LYS A 25 -32.78 1.43 -10.54
C LYS A 25 -31.72 0.73 -9.71
N VAL A 26 -31.58 -0.58 -9.88
CA VAL A 26 -30.44 -1.32 -9.32
C VAL A 26 -29.29 -1.32 -10.30
N TYR A 27 -28.06 -1.35 -9.77
CA TYR A 27 -26.86 -1.43 -10.58
C TYR A 27 -25.83 -2.35 -9.94
N GLY A 28 -24.90 -2.82 -10.74
CA GLY A 28 -23.77 -3.61 -10.29
C GLY A 28 -22.55 -3.36 -11.12
N GLU A 29 -21.39 -3.44 -10.48
CA GLU A 29 -20.06 -3.32 -11.09
C GLU A 29 -19.20 -4.48 -10.63
N ALA A 30 -18.34 -4.97 -11.51
CA ALA A 30 -17.29 -5.94 -11.20
C ALA A 30 -16.00 -5.55 -11.90
N LEU A 31 -14.90 -5.57 -11.17
CA LEU A 31 -13.56 -5.31 -11.67
C LEU A 31 -12.62 -6.44 -11.23
N TYR A 32 -11.88 -6.97 -12.19
CA TYR A 32 -10.73 -7.83 -11.96
C TYR A 32 -9.50 -7.18 -12.59
N ASN A 33 -8.41 -7.15 -11.84
CA ASN A 33 -7.11 -6.69 -12.33
C ASN A 33 -6.01 -7.62 -11.83
N LYS A 34 -5.17 -8.10 -12.75
CA LYS A 34 -3.94 -8.81 -12.41
C LYS A 34 -2.75 -8.01 -12.91
N ARG A 35 -1.77 -7.79 -12.02
CA ARG A 35 -0.52 -7.12 -12.33
C ARG A 35 0.65 -8.01 -11.96
N GLU A 36 1.56 -8.21 -12.90
CA GLU A 36 2.85 -8.86 -12.69
C GLU A 36 3.97 -7.85 -12.94
N SER A 37 4.98 -7.86 -12.09
CA SER A 37 6.15 -7.01 -12.25
C SER A 37 7.41 -7.73 -11.76
N ALA A 38 8.55 -7.42 -12.38
CA ALA A 38 9.82 -7.98 -12.00
C ALA A 38 10.92 -6.91 -12.00
N GLN A 39 11.86 -7.03 -11.09
CA GLN A 39 13.03 -6.17 -11.00
C GLN A 39 14.29 -7.01 -10.92
N LYS A 40 15.29 -6.67 -11.73
CA LYS A 40 16.64 -7.23 -11.65
C LYS A 40 17.59 -6.18 -11.08
N SER A 41 18.21 -6.46 -9.97
CA SER A 41 19.15 -5.57 -9.29
C SER A 41 20.42 -6.33 -8.89
N TRP A 42 21.39 -5.60 -8.40
CA TRP A 42 22.65 -6.11 -7.88
C TRP A 42 22.94 -5.49 -6.53
N ARG A 43 23.51 -6.28 -5.63
CA ARG A 43 23.89 -5.86 -4.31
C ARG A 43 25.34 -6.25 -4.04
N GLN A 44 26.10 -5.37 -3.37
CA GLN A 44 27.42 -5.69 -2.84
C GLN A 44 27.28 -6.16 -1.39
N LEU A 45 28.02 -7.19 -1.06
CA LEU A 45 28.08 -7.80 0.26
C LEU A 45 29.54 -7.93 0.69
N PHE A 46 29.77 -7.81 2.01
CA PHE A 46 31.09 -7.68 2.60
C PHE A 46 31.27 -8.67 3.77
N PRO A 47 31.31 -10.01 3.53
CA PRO A 47 31.52 -10.98 4.59
C PRO A 47 32.94 -10.85 5.16
N ASN A 48 33.04 -10.91 6.49
CA ASN A 48 34.31 -11.03 7.19
C ASN A 48 34.69 -12.51 7.29
N ILE A 49 35.80 -12.90 6.69
CA ILE A 49 36.29 -14.27 6.65
C ILE A 49 37.39 -14.45 7.67
N ALA A 50 37.27 -15.41 8.57
CA ALA A 50 38.25 -15.66 9.63
C ALA A 50 39.61 -16.02 9.06
N ALA A 51 40.69 -15.65 9.78
CA ALA A 51 42.09 -15.91 9.39
C ALA A 51 42.39 -17.40 9.12
N ALA A 52 41.79 -18.28 9.92
CA ALA A 52 41.96 -19.73 9.79
C ALA A 52 41.03 -20.39 8.78
N ASN A 53 40.18 -19.63 8.08
CA ASN A 53 39.29 -20.18 7.05
C ASN A 53 40.08 -20.72 5.87
N PRO A 54 39.84 -21.96 5.39
CA PRO A 54 40.61 -22.51 4.26
C PRO A 54 40.53 -21.72 2.95
N SER A 55 39.46 -20.91 2.78
CA SER A 55 39.33 -20.03 1.60
C SER A 55 40.06 -18.67 1.75
N ASN A 56 40.60 -18.36 2.95
CA ASN A 56 41.27 -17.10 3.23
C ASN A 56 42.78 -17.21 3.03
N PRO A 57 43.36 -16.61 1.98
CA PRO A 57 44.81 -16.71 1.70
C PRO A 57 45.67 -15.74 2.52
N PHE A 58 45.09 -14.85 3.33
CA PHE A 58 45.81 -13.72 3.92
C PHE A 58 46.34 -14.02 5.33
N GLY A 59 45.86 -15.07 6.02
CA GLY A 59 46.31 -15.39 7.37
C GLY A 59 45.81 -14.41 8.47
N GLU A 60 45.00 -13.45 8.12
CA GLU A 60 44.32 -12.51 9.02
C GLU A 60 42.85 -12.39 8.64
N ILE A 61 42.01 -11.76 9.49
CA ILE A 61 40.60 -11.53 9.14
C ILE A 61 40.55 -10.64 7.91
N ALA A 62 40.01 -11.16 6.82
CA ALA A 62 39.89 -10.47 5.57
C ALA A 62 38.42 -10.33 5.13
N ARG A 63 38.14 -9.25 4.43
CA ARG A 63 36.80 -8.97 3.92
C ARG A 63 36.73 -9.21 2.42
N SER A 64 35.96 -10.16 2.00
CA SER A 64 35.63 -10.34 0.58
C SER A 64 34.60 -9.32 0.15
N ILE A 65 34.70 -8.82 -1.07
CA ILE A 65 33.68 -7.96 -1.71
C ILE A 65 32.99 -8.77 -2.80
N VAL A 66 31.72 -9.06 -2.59
CA VAL A 66 30.97 -9.89 -3.52
C VAL A 66 29.78 -9.12 -4.05
N THR A 67 29.63 -9.08 -5.37
CA THR A 67 28.46 -8.46 -6.03
C THR A 67 27.54 -9.56 -6.54
N ILE A 68 26.32 -9.60 -6.06
CA ILE A 68 25.34 -10.64 -6.40
C ILE A 68 24.08 -10.07 -7.03
N PRO A 69 23.37 -10.82 -7.88
CA PRO A 69 22.03 -10.45 -8.31
C PRO A 69 21.04 -10.55 -7.15
N THR A 70 20.11 -9.60 -7.10
CA THR A 70 18.97 -9.60 -6.19
C THR A 70 17.72 -9.31 -6.99
N ASN A 71 17.07 -10.38 -7.46
CA ASN A 71 15.86 -10.24 -8.24
C ASN A 71 14.63 -10.20 -7.31
N GLN A 72 13.63 -9.46 -7.76
CA GLN A 72 12.33 -9.38 -7.09
C GLN A 72 11.24 -9.58 -8.12
N GLU A 73 10.24 -10.35 -7.77
CA GLU A 73 9.04 -10.57 -8.56
C GLU A 73 7.82 -10.26 -7.70
N GLN A 74 6.80 -9.69 -8.29
CA GLN A 74 5.55 -9.37 -7.61
C GLN A 74 4.38 -9.66 -8.52
N GLU A 75 3.40 -10.37 -7.98
CA GLU A 75 2.09 -10.59 -8.58
C GLU A 75 1.02 -10.03 -7.64
N VAL A 76 0.07 -9.26 -8.19
CA VAL A 76 -1.05 -8.70 -7.43
C VAL A 76 -2.33 -8.95 -8.20
N GLU A 77 -3.28 -9.62 -7.57
CA GLU A 77 -4.65 -9.76 -8.03
C GLU A 77 -5.57 -8.83 -7.23
N PHE A 78 -6.37 -8.04 -7.93
CA PHE A 78 -7.37 -7.17 -7.34
C PHE A 78 -8.75 -7.51 -7.89
N LYS A 79 -9.73 -7.66 -6.99
CA LYS A 79 -11.12 -7.93 -7.30
C LYS A 79 -12.00 -6.93 -6.57
N ARG A 80 -12.98 -6.35 -7.26
CA ARG A 80 -13.96 -5.45 -6.66
C ARG A 80 -15.33 -5.76 -7.21
N ALA A 81 -16.32 -5.82 -6.33
CA ALA A 81 -17.73 -5.91 -6.68
C ALA A 81 -18.52 -4.83 -5.94
N VAL A 82 -19.46 -4.21 -6.63
CA VAL A 82 -20.41 -3.23 -6.10
C VAL A 82 -21.80 -3.63 -6.50
N VAL A 83 -22.73 -3.50 -5.58
CA VAL A 83 -24.17 -3.61 -5.86
C VAL A 83 -24.85 -2.45 -5.18
N GLY A 84 -25.71 -1.74 -5.91
CA GLY A 84 -26.39 -0.56 -5.38
C GLY A 84 -27.76 -0.36 -5.96
N ILE A 85 -28.48 0.56 -5.35
CA ILE A 85 -29.77 1.07 -5.78
C ILE A 85 -29.73 2.59 -5.81
N THR A 86 -30.20 3.17 -6.88
CA THR A 86 -30.32 4.62 -7.03
C THR A 86 -31.70 4.98 -7.59
N GLY A 87 -32.14 6.18 -7.33
CA GLY A 87 -33.41 6.64 -7.83
C GLY A 87 -33.75 8.04 -7.38
N GLU A 88 -35.00 8.44 -7.62
CA GLU A 88 -35.54 9.73 -7.28
C GLU A 88 -36.90 9.58 -6.59
N TRP A 89 -37.12 10.33 -5.51
CA TRP A 89 -38.41 10.38 -4.85
C TRP A 89 -39.35 11.25 -5.66
N SER A 90 -40.52 10.72 -5.95
CA SER A 90 -41.56 11.40 -6.79
C SER A 90 -42.74 11.90 -5.98
N SER A 91 -42.64 11.94 -4.65
CA SER A 91 -43.75 12.39 -3.81
C SER A 91 -43.28 12.67 -2.36
N GLY A 92 -44.08 13.48 -1.65
CA GLY A 92 -43.87 13.77 -0.23
C GLY A 92 -42.80 14.83 0.03
N PHE A 93 -42.23 14.83 1.25
CA PHE A 93 -41.23 15.82 1.70
C PHE A 93 -39.92 15.79 0.91
N LEU A 94 -39.57 14.64 0.35
CA LEU A 94 -38.35 14.42 -0.45
C LEU A 94 -38.62 14.42 -1.97
N ASP A 95 -39.73 14.99 -2.42
CA ASP A 95 -40.04 15.06 -3.87
C ASP A 95 -38.89 15.78 -4.62
N GLY A 96 -38.41 15.12 -5.71
CA GLY A 96 -37.26 15.59 -6.48
C GLY A 96 -35.90 15.34 -5.84
N TRP A 97 -35.83 14.61 -4.73
CA TRP A 97 -34.55 14.19 -4.14
C TRP A 97 -34.08 12.85 -4.74
N SER A 98 -32.83 12.81 -5.14
CA SER A 98 -32.16 11.59 -5.57
C SER A 98 -31.53 10.87 -4.38
N TYR A 99 -31.53 9.54 -4.44
CA TYR A 99 -30.87 8.69 -3.48
C TYR A 99 -29.93 7.70 -4.18
N ASP A 100 -28.88 7.33 -3.47
CA ASP A 100 -27.96 6.24 -3.84
C ASP A 100 -27.58 5.48 -2.59
N ALA A 101 -27.65 4.15 -2.64
CA ALA A 101 -27.18 3.29 -1.56
C ALA A 101 -26.51 2.05 -2.16
N TYR A 102 -25.33 1.70 -1.64
CA TYR A 102 -24.54 0.61 -2.19
C TYR A 102 -23.73 -0.13 -1.14
N ILE A 103 -23.41 -1.37 -1.48
CA ILE A 103 -22.41 -2.17 -0.79
C ILE A 103 -21.28 -2.49 -1.76
N GLN A 104 -20.05 -2.51 -1.24
CA GLN A 104 -18.85 -2.85 -1.99
C GLN A 104 -18.03 -3.86 -1.21
N ARG A 105 -17.45 -4.81 -1.93
CA ARG A 105 -16.34 -5.64 -1.47
C ARG A 105 -15.17 -5.55 -2.43
N ALA A 106 -13.99 -5.30 -1.89
CA ALA A 106 -12.74 -5.33 -2.63
C ALA A 106 -11.73 -6.24 -1.92
N GLU A 107 -10.96 -6.98 -2.72
CA GLU A 107 -9.89 -7.87 -2.26
C GLU A 107 -8.64 -7.63 -3.11
N SER A 108 -7.49 -7.56 -2.48
CA SER A 108 -6.19 -7.46 -3.13
C SER A 108 -5.26 -8.50 -2.53
N ASP A 109 -4.93 -9.53 -3.31
CA ASP A 109 -3.99 -10.57 -2.93
C ASP A 109 -2.70 -10.39 -3.70
N ALA A 110 -1.58 -10.34 -2.98
CA ALA A 110 -0.25 -10.20 -3.56
C ALA A 110 0.66 -11.33 -3.11
N THR A 111 1.50 -11.78 -4.04
CA THR A 111 2.66 -12.62 -3.77
C THR A 111 3.90 -11.87 -4.21
N TYR A 112 4.90 -11.78 -3.33
CA TYR A 112 6.18 -11.20 -3.66
C TYR A 112 7.30 -12.18 -3.36
N VAL A 113 8.25 -12.24 -4.27
CA VAL A 113 9.36 -13.20 -4.24
C VAL A 113 10.67 -12.44 -4.33
N ASN A 114 11.56 -12.72 -3.38
CA ASN A 114 12.87 -12.11 -3.33
C ASN A 114 13.95 -13.20 -3.43
N ASP A 115 14.94 -13.00 -4.31
CA ASP A 115 16.16 -13.80 -4.26
C ASP A 115 16.96 -13.35 -3.03
N ILE A 116 17.30 -14.29 -2.17
CA ILE A 116 18.00 -14.05 -0.90
C ILE A 116 19.20 -14.96 -0.73
N ILE A 117 20.09 -14.56 0.19
CA ILE A 117 21.16 -15.40 0.73
C ILE A 117 20.82 -15.75 2.16
N TYR A 118 20.95 -17.03 2.52
CA TYR A 118 20.78 -17.50 3.89
C TYR A 118 21.86 -16.95 4.82
N ASN A 119 21.47 -16.22 5.86
CA ASN A 119 22.39 -15.66 6.83
C ASN A 119 23.13 -16.76 7.65
N ASP A 120 22.42 -17.79 8.10
CA ASP A 120 23.00 -18.89 8.86
C ASP A 120 24.02 -19.71 8.04
N ARG A 121 23.81 -19.88 6.74
CA ARG A 121 24.75 -20.58 5.85
C ARG A 121 25.99 -19.72 5.51
N VAL A 122 25.84 -18.40 5.39
CA VAL A 122 26.99 -17.50 5.31
C VAL A 122 27.82 -17.62 6.58
N ASN A 123 27.19 -17.52 7.76
CA ASN A 123 27.87 -17.63 9.03
C ASN A 123 28.58 -18.98 9.20
N ALA A 124 27.98 -20.07 8.69
CA ALA A 124 28.58 -21.39 8.70
C ALA A 124 29.89 -21.46 7.88
N THR A 125 30.06 -20.63 6.87
CA THR A 125 31.20 -20.71 5.90
C THR A 125 32.23 -19.58 6.06
N THR A 126 32.01 -18.62 6.94
CA THR A 126 32.92 -17.47 7.17
C THR A 126 33.81 -17.65 8.39
N GLY A 127 33.54 -18.65 9.23
CA GLY A 127 34.32 -18.98 10.43
C GLY A 127 35.68 -19.67 10.11
N ALA A 128 36.32 -20.25 11.15
CA ALA A 128 37.64 -20.85 11.04
C ALA A 128 37.66 -22.17 10.22
N SER A 129 36.54 -22.84 10.02
CA SER A 129 36.41 -24.04 9.20
C SER A 129 35.79 -23.72 7.84
N ALA A 130 35.97 -24.60 6.87
CA ALA A 130 35.36 -24.46 5.53
C ALA A 130 33.82 -24.39 5.62
N CYS A 131 33.24 -25.15 6.56
CA CYS A 131 31.81 -25.12 6.86
C CYS A 131 31.58 -25.68 8.27
N ASN A 132 30.80 -24.97 9.09
CA ASN A 132 30.36 -25.37 10.42
C ASN A 132 28.86 -25.63 10.42
N SER A 133 28.45 -26.89 10.37
CA SER A 133 27.02 -27.28 10.33
C SER A 133 26.23 -26.85 11.57
N ALA A 134 26.90 -26.68 12.72
CA ALA A 134 26.22 -26.22 13.96
C ALA A 134 25.76 -24.75 13.87
N ALA A 135 26.30 -23.96 12.93
CA ALA A 135 25.86 -22.58 12.69
C ALA A 135 24.60 -22.50 11.80
N ILE A 136 24.17 -23.59 11.18
CA ILE A 136 22.97 -23.68 10.35
C ILE A 136 21.79 -24.00 11.24
N THR A 137 21.07 -22.98 11.67
CA THR A 137 20.02 -23.11 12.70
C THR A 137 18.62 -22.82 12.23
N ILE A 138 18.46 -22.12 11.10
CA ILE A 138 17.17 -21.63 10.60
C ILE A 138 16.79 -22.28 9.28
N SER A 139 17.72 -22.35 8.32
CA SER A 139 17.45 -22.86 6.97
C SER A 139 17.25 -24.39 6.90
N GLY A 140 17.24 -25.07 8.03
CA GLY A 140 17.02 -26.52 8.17
C GLY A 140 18.27 -27.35 7.87
N PRO A 141 18.16 -28.68 8.09
CA PRO A 141 19.29 -29.57 7.90
C PRO A 141 19.71 -29.64 6.42
N VAL A 142 21.01 -29.44 6.18
CA VAL A 142 21.61 -29.49 4.85
C VAL A 142 23.05 -30.02 4.95
N THR A 143 23.53 -30.66 3.91
CA THR A 143 24.93 -31.02 3.82
C THR A 143 25.79 -29.76 3.79
N CYS A 144 26.72 -29.65 4.72
CA CYS A 144 27.58 -28.47 4.85
C CYS A 144 28.51 -28.34 3.63
N GLN A 145 28.43 -27.24 2.94
CA GLN A 145 29.20 -26.91 1.73
C GLN A 145 30.17 -25.77 2.02
N GLY A 146 31.47 -26.00 1.85
CA GLY A 146 32.45 -24.89 1.92
C GLY A 146 32.27 -23.92 0.77
N VAL A 147 32.53 -22.64 1.03
CA VAL A 147 32.40 -21.55 0.06
C VAL A 147 33.76 -20.88 -0.13
N ASN A 148 34.22 -20.76 -1.38
CA ASN A 148 35.43 -20.03 -1.69
C ASN A 148 35.14 -18.53 -1.90
N TRP A 149 35.12 -17.78 -0.78
CA TRP A 149 34.82 -16.36 -0.73
C TRP A 149 35.83 -15.47 -1.48
N PHE A 150 37.04 -15.96 -1.72
CA PHE A 150 38.12 -15.23 -2.41
C PHE A 150 38.43 -15.81 -3.80
N SER A 151 37.60 -16.68 -4.35
CA SER A 151 37.83 -17.12 -5.73
C SER A 151 37.75 -15.94 -6.71
N PRO A 152 38.56 -15.92 -7.78
CA PRO A 152 38.52 -14.86 -8.78
C PRO A 152 37.12 -14.65 -9.36
N SER A 153 36.36 -15.72 -9.62
CA SER A 153 35.01 -15.65 -10.15
C SER A 153 34.02 -15.04 -9.16
N THR A 154 34.15 -15.36 -7.86
CA THR A 154 33.29 -14.80 -6.81
C THR A 154 33.53 -13.31 -6.67
N ILE A 155 34.80 -12.87 -6.62
CA ILE A 155 35.15 -11.45 -6.39
C ILE A 155 34.80 -10.58 -7.60
N THR A 156 35.15 -11.05 -8.83
CA THR A 156 35.04 -10.20 -10.02
C THR A 156 33.63 -10.16 -10.61
N THR A 157 32.89 -11.26 -10.50
CA THR A 157 31.59 -11.41 -11.18
C THR A 157 30.46 -11.85 -10.26
N GLY A 158 30.72 -12.12 -8.96
CA GLY A 158 29.75 -12.70 -8.03
C GLY A 158 29.30 -14.11 -8.44
N ASN A 159 30.11 -14.80 -9.24
CA ASN A 159 29.74 -16.10 -9.77
C ASN A 159 30.28 -17.22 -8.86
N PHE A 160 29.43 -17.78 -8.06
CA PHE A 160 29.65 -18.98 -7.26
C PHE A 160 29.48 -20.25 -8.12
N SER A 161 30.09 -21.35 -7.70
CA SER A 161 29.82 -22.66 -8.29
C SER A 161 28.36 -23.06 -8.07
N ASP A 162 27.86 -24.02 -8.85
CA ASP A 162 26.47 -24.48 -8.72
C ASP A 162 26.17 -25.08 -7.35
N ALA A 163 27.16 -25.78 -6.73
CA ALA A 163 27.03 -26.31 -5.39
C ALA A 163 26.96 -25.18 -4.32
N GLU A 164 27.80 -24.15 -4.44
CA GLU A 164 27.76 -22.98 -3.56
C GLU A 164 26.46 -22.17 -3.74
N LYS A 165 25.98 -22.01 -4.99
CA LYS A 165 24.69 -21.36 -5.26
C LYS A 165 23.54 -22.13 -4.61
N ALA A 166 23.45 -23.43 -4.82
CA ALA A 166 22.40 -24.26 -4.22
C ALA A 166 22.44 -24.26 -2.69
N PHE A 167 23.63 -24.06 -2.12
CA PHE A 167 23.81 -23.96 -0.66
C PHE A 167 23.43 -22.56 -0.14
N LEU A 168 23.89 -21.48 -0.78
CA LEU A 168 23.77 -20.12 -0.23
C LEU A 168 22.44 -19.44 -0.56
N PHE A 169 21.88 -19.66 -1.75
CA PHE A 169 20.76 -18.87 -2.28
C PHE A 169 19.42 -19.60 -2.21
N THR A 170 18.37 -18.84 -2.04
CA THR A 170 16.99 -19.32 -2.16
C THR A 170 16.06 -18.19 -2.56
N ARG A 171 14.82 -18.56 -2.83
CA ARG A 171 13.70 -17.62 -3.04
C ARG A 171 12.86 -17.55 -1.76
N ASP A 172 12.73 -16.38 -1.19
CA ASP A 172 11.86 -16.12 -0.04
C ASP A 172 10.55 -15.52 -0.53
N ILE A 173 9.43 -16.14 -0.13
CA ILE A 173 8.10 -15.83 -0.68
C ILE A 173 7.24 -15.25 0.44
N GLY A 174 6.81 -14.03 0.27
CA GLY A 174 5.83 -13.38 1.13
C GLY A 174 4.49 -13.21 0.43
N LYS A 175 3.44 -13.03 1.23
CA LYS A 175 2.06 -12.84 0.76
C LYS A 175 1.40 -11.72 1.53
N THR A 176 0.67 -10.87 0.80
CA THR A 176 -0.15 -9.81 1.38
C THR A 176 -1.58 -10.01 0.92
N SER A 177 -2.53 -9.98 1.86
CA SER A 177 -3.96 -9.90 1.57
C SER A 177 -4.53 -8.64 2.19
N TYR A 178 -5.27 -7.89 1.40
CA TYR A 178 -6.00 -6.70 1.84
C TYR A 178 -7.47 -6.85 1.43
N THR A 179 -8.39 -6.65 2.39
CA THR A 179 -9.82 -6.70 2.13
C THR A 179 -10.49 -5.41 2.59
N GLN A 180 -11.47 -4.95 1.83
CA GLN A 180 -12.31 -3.82 2.18
C GLN A 180 -13.79 -4.20 1.97
N ASN A 181 -14.60 -3.95 2.98
CA ASN A 181 -16.07 -3.97 2.88
C ASN A 181 -16.58 -2.56 3.16
N LEU A 182 -17.48 -2.08 2.33
CA LEU A 182 -17.99 -0.73 2.41
C LEU A 182 -19.50 -0.73 2.20
N LEU A 183 -20.21 0.05 3.00
CA LEU A 183 -21.62 0.42 2.86
C LEU A 183 -21.68 1.94 2.76
N GLY A 184 -22.33 2.46 1.72
CA GLY A 184 -22.55 3.89 1.52
C GLY A 184 -24.01 4.17 1.24
N ALA A 185 -24.49 5.32 1.72
CA ALA A 185 -25.82 5.83 1.35
C ALA A 185 -25.80 7.36 1.33
N SER A 186 -26.44 7.95 0.35
CA SER A 186 -26.55 9.41 0.21
C SER A 186 -27.92 9.83 -0.33
N LEU A 187 -28.28 11.06 0.05
CA LEU A 187 -29.45 11.78 -0.47
C LEU A 187 -28.97 13.12 -0.99
N SER A 188 -29.47 13.55 -2.16
CA SER A 188 -29.17 14.85 -2.75
C SER A 188 -30.41 15.47 -3.36
N GLY A 189 -30.58 16.77 -3.17
CA GLY A 189 -31.75 17.47 -3.69
C GLY A 189 -31.75 18.96 -3.34
N ASN A 190 -32.85 19.60 -3.61
CA ASN A 190 -33.08 21.00 -3.28
C ASN A 190 -33.84 21.13 -1.96
N LEU A 191 -33.41 22.02 -1.08
CA LEU A 191 -34.07 22.29 0.20
C LEU A 191 -35.22 23.28 0.03
N PHE A 192 -34.94 24.46 -0.48
CA PHE A 192 -35.91 25.51 -0.77
C PHE A 192 -35.29 26.56 -1.71
N ASP A 193 -36.16 27.38 -2.29
CA ASP A 193 -35.77 28.40 -3.25
C ASP A 193 -35.41 29.72 -2.56
N LEU A 194 -34.29 30.31 -2.97
CA LEU A 194 -33.90 31.69 -2.71
C LEU A 194 -34.14 32.53 -3.98
N PRO A 195 -34.17 33.87 -3.88
CA PRO A 195 -34.29 34.73 -5.06
C PRO A 195 -33.22 34.49 -6.13
N ALA A 196 -32.07 33.95 -5.76
CA ALA A 196 -30.95 33.66 -6.67
C ALA A 196 -30.95 32.21 -7.21
N GLY A 197 -31.83 31.34 -6.73
CA GLY A 197 -31.96 29.94 -7.10
C GLY A 197 -32.17 29.00 -5.90
N SER A 198 -32.33 27.70 -6.16
CA SER A 198 -32.57 26.69 -5.12
C SER A 198 -31.28 26.39 -4.34
N ILE A 199 -31.39 26.15 -3.04
CA ILE A 199 -30.30 25.61 -2.22
C ILE A 199 -30.17 24.12 -2.48
N GLY A 200 -29.06 23.69 -3.08
CA GLY A 200 -28.71 22.30 -3.21
C GLY A 200 -28.10 21.72 -1.93
N ALA A 201 -28.49 20.52 -1.55
CA ALA A 201 -27.98 19.81 -0.40
C ALA A 201 -27.62 18.36 -0.71
N VAL A 202 -26.60 17.86 -0.06
CA VAL A 202 -26.24 16.45 0.00
C VAL A 202 -26.06 16.06 1.46
N VAL A 203 -26.59 14.90 1.84
CA VAL A 203 -26.31 14.25 3.12
C VAL A 203 -25.94 12.80 2.84
N GLY A 204 -24.98 12.25 3.57
CA GLY A 204 -24.60 10.86 3.35
C GLY A 204 -23.92 10.26 4.58
N ILE A 205 -23.90 8.93 4.57
CA ILE A 205 -23.21 8.09 5.56
C ILE A 205 -22.38 7.04 4.85
N GLU A 206 -21.29 6.66 5.47
CA GLU A 206 -20.43 5.57 5.01
C GLU A 206 -19.95 4.75 6.21
N ALA A 207 -19.91 3.44 6.05
CA ALA A 207 -19.25 2.54 6.98
C ALA A 207 -18.31 1.63 6.20
N ARG A 208 -17.04 1.57 6.62
CA ARG A 208 -15.99 0.81 5.94
C ARG A 208 -15.21 -0.01 6.95
N LYS A 209 -14.94 -1.26 6.60
CA LYS A 209 -14.00 -2.11 7.32
C LYS A 209 -12.88 -2.52 6.39
N ASP A 210 -11.66 -2.15 6.75
CA ASP A 210 -10.43 -2.50 6.06
C ASP A 210 -9.66 -3.52 6.89
N SER A 211 -9.04 -4.52 6.24
CA SER A 211 -8.21 -5.52 6.91
C SER A 211 -6.94 -5.78 6.10
N ILE A 212 -5.82 -5.93 6.79
CA ILE A 212 -4.53 -6.29 6.19
C ILE A 212 -3.96 -7.54 6.85
N ASN A 213 -3.34 -8.40 6.07
CA ASN A 213 -2.49 -9.48 6.53
C ASN A 213 -1.30 -9.62 5.59
N ASP A 214 -0.18 -9.00 5.95
CA ASP A 214 1.10 -9.14 5.26
C ASP A 214 1.96 -10.15 6.01
N LEU A 215 2.23 -11.28 5.36
CA LEU A 215 3.04 -12.38 5.87
C LEU A 215 4.33 -12.46 5.06
N PRO A 216 5.43 -11.84 5.54
CA PRO A 216 6.74 -11.97 4.90
C PRO A 216 7.20 -13.42 4.83
N GLY A 217 8.15 -13.69 3.93
CA GLY A 217 8.72 -15.01 3.75
C GLY A 217 9.32 -15.57 5.03
N PHE A 218 9.51 -16.89 5.09
CA PHE A 218 10.01 -17.58 6.28
C PHE A 218 11.37 -17.02 6.74
N ASN A 219 12.30 -16.80 5.79
CA ASN A 219 13.62 -16.30 6.13
C ASN A 219 13.60 -14.84 6.59
N ALA A 220 12.76 -14.01 5.98
CA ALA A 220 12.55 -12.63 6.43
C ALA A 220 12.05 -12.57 7.87
N ARG A 221 11.06 -13.38 8.23
CA ARG A 221 10.49 -13.42 9.58
C ARG A 221 11.44 -13.96 10.64
N ASN A 222 12.37 -14.81 10.26
CA ASN A 222 13.34 -15.42 11.19
C ASN A 222 14.73 -14.75 11.16
N GLY A 223 14.87 -13.58 10.48
CA GLY A 223 16.15 -12.86 10.40
C GLY A 223 17.25 -13.60 9.62
N ASN A 224 16.86 -14.56 8.76
CA ASN A 224 17.80 -15.38 8.00
C ASN A 224 18.10 -14.81 6.61
N LEU A 225 18.15 -13.49 6.53
CA LEU A 225 18.46 -12.72 5.30
C LEU A 225 19.84 -12.08 5.46
N TRP A 226 20.85 -12.57 4.77
CA TRP A 226 22.17 -11.98 4.87
C TRP A 226 22.23 -10.61 4.20
N GLY A 227 22.65 -9.60 4.99
CA GLY A 227 22.75 -8.21 4.54
C GLY A 227 21.42 -7.55 4.19
N GLN A 228 20.30 -8.08 4.67
CA GLN A 228 18.96 -7.50 4.54
C GLN A 228 18.30 -7.39 5.92
N THR A 229 17.21 -6.62 5.98
CA THR A 229 16.43 -6.43 7.19
C THR A 229 15.42 -7.56 7.37
N SER A 230 15.12 -7.91 8.62
CA SER A 230 14.00 -8.81 8.94
C SER A 230 12.68 -8.04 8.96
N ALA A 231 11.58 -8.75 8.75
CA ALA A 231 10.23 -8.22 8.80
C ALA A 231 9.29 -9.22 9.49
N GLY A 232 8.51 -8.75 10.46
CA GLY A 232 7.45 -9.53 11.10
C GLY A 232 6.15 -9.51 10.29
N GLN A 233 5.18 -10.32 10.71
CA GLN A 233 3.84 -10.31 10.12
C GLN A 233 3.09 -9.04 10.53
N THR A 234 2.60 -8.28 9.57
CA THR A 234 1.71 -7.13 9.79
C THR A 234 0.27 -7.59 9.59
N LYS A 235 -0.54 -7.55 10.66
CA LYS A 235 -1.92 -8.01 10.62
C LYS A 235 -2.80 -7.17 11.52
N GLY A 236 -3.91 -6.68 10.98
CA GLY A 236 -4.92 -5.93 11.73
C GLY A 236 -6.07 -5.50 10.85
N ASP A 237 -7.05 -4.89 11.47
CA ASP A 237 -8.21 -4.31 10.81
C ASP A 237 -8.62 -3.02 11.50
N ASP A 238 -9.36 -2.18 10.79
CA ASP A 238 -9.95 -0.96 11.29
C ASP A 238 -11.33 -0.74 10.69
N THR A 239 -12.23 -0.19 11.50
CA THR A 239 -13.58 0.16 11.08
C THR A 239 -13.70 1.69 11.11
N VAL A 240 -14.21 2.24 10.01
CA VAL A 240 -14.42 3.67 9.83
C VAL A 240 -15.89 3.94 9.62
N LYS A 241 -16.44 4.91 10.34
CA LYS A 241 -17.81 5.40 10.16
C LYS A 241 -17.76 6.88 9.84
N GLU A 242 -18.51 7.28 8.85
CA GLU A 242 -18.51 8.66 8.39
C GLU A 242 -19.93 9.16 8.19
N ALA A 243 -20.13 10.45 8.48
CA ALA A 243 -21.32 11.19 8.11
C ALA A 243 -20.88 12.51 7.48
N TYR A 244 -21.51 12.89 6.39
CA TYR A 244 -21.15 14.12 5.68
C TYR A 244 -22.35 14.87 5.17
N THR A 245 -22.16 16.18 4.99
CA THR A 245 -23.14 17.05 4.35
C THR A 245 -22.44 18.08 3.48
N GLU A 246 -23.11 18.44 2.38
CA GLU A 246 -22.68 19.51 1.49
C GLU A 246 -23.86 20.41 1.17
N LEU A 247 -23.59 21.71 1.06
CA LEU A 247 -24.57 22.74 0.70
C LEU A 247 -24.03 23.61 -0.43
N GLU A 248 -24.85 23.85 -1.43
CA GLU A 248 -24.64 24.88 -2.43
C GLU A 248 -25.73 25.96 -2.28
N VAL A 249 -25.32 27.18 -1.93
CA VAL A 249 -26.22 28.28 -1.68
C VAL A 249 -26.01 29.37 -2.72
N PRO A 250 -26.93 29.57 -3.68
CA PRO A 250 -26.90 30.71 -4.60
C PRO A 250 -27.28 31.97 -3.83
N LEU A 251 -26.29 32.84 -3.58
CA LEU A 251 -26.47 34.04 -2.77
C LEU A 251 -27.06 35.19 -3.57
N LEU A 252 -26.48 35.45 -4.76
CA LEU A 252 -26.88 36.57 -5.61
C LEU A 252 -26.80 36.15 -7.08
N ARG A 253 -27.70 36.72 -7.91
CA ARG A 253 -27.77 36.45 -9.32
C ARG A 253 -28.27 37.64 -10.10
N ASP A 254 -27.69 37.90 -11.28
CA ASP A 254 -28.10 38.87 -12.30
C ASP A 254 -28.30 40.30 -11.76
N ILE A 255 -27.40 40.76 -10.86
CA ILE A 255 -27.34 42.15 -10.39
C ILE A 255 -26.05 42.84 -10.90
N PRO A 256 -25.98 44.18 -10.96
CA PRO A 256 -24.80 44.90 -11.42
C PRO A 256 -23.51 44.44 -10.71
N GLY A 257 -22.52 43.97 -11.48
CA GLY A 257 -21.24 43.47 -10.99
C GLY A 257 -21.29 42.03 -10.42
N ILE A 258 -22.45 41.38 -10.42
CA ILE A 258 -22.60 40.00 -9.90
C ILE A 258 -23.53 39.22 -10.85
N LYS A 259 -22.96 38.52 -11.83
CA LYS A 259 -23.73 37.59 -12.63
C LYS A 259 -24.19 36.38 -11.82
N ARG A 260 -23.30 35.82 -10.99
CA ARG A 260 -23.62 34.74 -10.05
C ARG A 260 -22.65 34.77 -8.88
N LEU A 261 -23.20 34.67 -7.68
CA LEU A 261 -22.43 34.48 -6.45
C LEU A 261 -22.98 33.27 -5.73
N THR A 262 -22.13 32.24 -5.59
CA THR A 262 -22.51 30.98 -4.95
C THR A 262 -21.56 30.68 -3.80
N PHE A 263 -22.12 30.33 -2.64
CA PHE A 263 -21.40 29.78 -1.51
C PHE A 263 -21.53 28.26 -1.53
N ASN A 264 -20.42 27.54 -1.27
CA ASN A 264 -20.45 26.11 -1.03
C ASN A 264 -19.83 25.83 0.33
N GLY A 265 -20.50 24.99 1.12
CA GLY A 265 -20.04 24.50 2.42
C GLY A 265 -20.11 22.99 2.46
N SER A 266 -19.09 22.33 3.02
CA SER A 266 -19.12 20.90 3.30
C SER A 266 -18.57 20.61 4.69
N PHE A 267 -19.10 19.58 5.31
CA PHE A 267 -18.67 19.08 6.62
C PHE A 267 -18.65 17.56 6.55
N ARG A 268 -17.61 16.92 7.10
CA ARG A 268 -17.50 15.48 7.28
C ARG A 268 -17.03 15.18 8.70
N TRP A 269 -17.75 14.32 9.37
CA TRP A 269 -17.34 13.68 10.61
C TRP A 269 -16.90 12.25 10.28
N THR A 270 -15.76 11.84 10.82
CA THR A 270 -15.16 10.52 10.60
C THR A 270 -14.77 9.95 11.96
N ASP A 271 -15.14 8.69 12.21
CA ASP A 271 -14.82 7.96 13.43
C ASP A 271 -14.10 6.66 13.07
N TYR A 272 -12.87 6.52 13.55
CA TYR A 272 -12.03 5.36 13.40
C TYR A 272 -12.00 4.55 14.68
N GLU A 273 -12.20 3.24 14.60
CA GLU A 273 -12.17 2.36 15.76
C GLU A 273 -10.81 2.41 16.48
N SER A 274 -9.71 2.54 15.71
CA SER A 274 -8.34 2.44 16.23
C SER A 274 -7.82 3.73 16.89
N TYR A 275 -8.27 4.92 16.49
CA TYR A 275 -7.70 6.20 17.00
C TYR A 275 -8.72 7.33 17.20
N GLY A 276 -10.02 7.01 17.14
CA GLY A 276 -11.09 7.95 17.50
C GLY A 276 -11.58 8.81 16.34
N SER A 277 -12.29 9.89 16.67
CA SER A 277 -13.02 10.69 15.70
C SER A 277 -12.40 12.06 15.47
N ASP A 278 -12.57 12.58 14.26
CA ASP A 278 -12.24 13.93 13.86
C ASP A 278 -13.22 14.45 12.81
N SER A 279 -13.17 15.74 12.54
CA SER A 279 -14.02 16.39 11.55
C SER A 279 -13.23 17.29 10.61
N THR A 280 -13.69 17.36 9.40
CA THR A 280 -13.17 18.27 8.38
C THR A 280 -14.29 19.13 7.81
N TYR A 281 -13.95 20.33 7.40
CA TYR A 281 -14.87 21.21 6.71
C TYR A 281 -14.18 21.94 5.56
N LYS A 282 -14.98 22.36 4.60
CA LYS A 282 -14.54 23.22 3.51
C LYS A 282 -15.63 24.27 3.26
N VAL A 283 -15.21 25.51 3.08
CA VAL A 283 -16.06 26.59 2.62
C VAL A 283 -15.46 27.22 1.38
N SER A 284 -16.28 27.60 0.42
CA SER A 284 -15.84 28.27 -0.78
C SER A 284 -16.84 29.29 -1.30
N LEU A 285 -16.32 30.33 -1.94
CA LEU A 285 -17.09 31.34 -2.62
C LEU A 285 -16.71 31.36 -4.10
N ASN A 286 -17.71 31.34 -4.95
CA ASN A 286 -17.57 31.38 -6.40
C ASN A 286 -18.31 32.64 -6.92
N TRP A 287 -17.56 33.63 -7.33
CA TRP A 287 -18.08 34.90 -7.81
C TRP A 287 -17.82 35.06 -9.30
N GLN A 288 -18.86 34.99 -10.07
CA GLN A 288 -18.86 35.31 -11.49
C GLN A 288 -19.33 36.77 -11.68
N PHE A 289 -18.41 37.63 -12.01
CA PHE A 289 -18.68 39.07 -12.24
C PHE A 289 -19.46 39.28 -13.55
N ILE A 290 -18.92 38.66 -14.63
CA ILE A 290 -19.44 38.68 -15.99
C ILE A 290 -19.20 37.30 -16.62
N ASP A 291 -19.70 37.03 -17.81
CA ASP A 291 -19.51 35.76 -18.47
C ASP A 291 -18.04 35.33 -18.63
N ALA A 292 -17.17 36.31 -18.87
CA ALA A 292 -15.75 36.10 -19.14
C ALA A 292 -14.87 36.07 -17.89
N LEU A 293 -15.38 36.49 -16.71
CA LEU A 293 -14.54 36.63 -15.50
C LEU A 293 -15.19 36.01 -14.27
N ARG A 294 -14.47 35.02 -13.66
CA ARG A 294 -14.85 34.33 -12.45
C ARG A 294 -13.70 34.32 -11.44
N LEU A 295 -13.99 34.63 -10.18
CA LEU A 295 -13.09 34.47 -9.04
C LEU A 295 -13.58 33.33 -8.15
N ARG A 296 -12.66 32.53 -7.64
CA ARG A 296 -12.95 31.48 -6.67
C ARG A 296 -12.00 31.57 -5.50
N GLY A 297 -12.52 31.46 -4.28
CA GLY A 297 -11.76 31.34 -3.06
C GLY A 297 -12.27 30.13 -2.28
N ALA A 298 -11.37 29.35 -1.67
CA ALA A 298 -11.74 28.22 -0.82
C ALA A 298 -10.81 28.13 0.38
N TYR A 299 -11.38 27.70 1.50
CA TYR A 299 -10.66 27.35 2.73
C TYR A 299 -11.23 26.05 3.27
N GLY A 300 -10.36 25.19 3.81
CA GLY A 300 -10.80 23.94 4.41
C GLY A 300 -9.70 23.28 5.23
N THR A 301 -10.12 22.32 6.04
CA THR A 301 -9.26 21.47 6.85
C THR A 301 -9.14 20.09 6.23
N SER A 302 -8.05 19.40 6.52
CA SER A 302 -7.85 17.99 6.17
C SER A 302 -7.04 17.32 7.27
N PHE A 303 -7.25 16.03 7.46
CA PHE A 303 -6.36 15.20 8.27
C PHE A 303 -5.91 13.98 7.46
N ARG A 304 -4.84 13.36 7.90
CA ARG A 304 -4.37 12.08 7.37
C ARG A 304 -4.46 11.04 8.47
N ALA A 305 -5.27 10.03 8.25
CA ALA A 305 -5.30 8.85 9.08
C ALA A 305 -4.06 7.96 8.83
N PRO A 306 -3.50 7.28 9.84
CA PRO A 306 -2.53 6.23 9.62
C PRO A 306 -3.11 5.11 8.76
N ALA A 307 -2.33 4.58 7.82
CA ALA A 307 -2.72 3.38 7.08
C ALA A 307 -2.63 2.14 7.98
N LEU A 308 -3.37 1.07 7.65
CA LEU A 308 -3.32 -0.19 8.41
C LEU A 308 -1.90 -0.73 8.57
N PHE A 309 -1.07 -0.58 7.54
CA PHE A 309 0.33 -0.98 7.61
C PHE A 309 1.11 -0.17 8.65
N GLU A 310 0.82 1.12 8.81
CA GLU A 310 1.44 1.98 9.82
C GLU A 310 0.94 1.66 11.24
N LEU A 311 -0.35 1.35 11.39
CA LEU A 311 -0.97 1.02 12.69
C LEU A 311 -0.51 -0.33 13.25
N TYR A 312 -0.37 -1.33 12.39
CA TYR A 312 -0.13 -2.71 12.76
C TYR A 312 1.26 -3.22 12.37
N LEU A 313 2.16 -2.30 11.97
CA LEU A 313 3.52 -2.64 11.57
C LEU A 313 4.19 -3.50 12.64
N ALA A 314 4.54 -4.73 12.26
CA ALA A 314 5.27 -5.62 13.14
C ALA A 314 6.71 -5.16 13.35
N ASN A 315 7.40 -5.76 14.33
CA ASN A 315 8.81 -5.51 14.57
C ASN A 315 9.63 -5.74 13.30
N GLN A 316 10.29 -4.68 12.84
CA GLN A 316 11.20 -4.70 11.69
C GLN A 316 12.56 -4.22 12.10
N THR A 317 13.61 -4.74 11.45
CA THR A 317 14.94 -4.20 11.57
C THR A 317 15.23 -3.18 10.48
N GLY A 318 16.05 -2.20 10.75
CA GLY A 318 16.49 -1.19 9.77
C GLY A 318 17.99 -1.01 9.81
N PHE A 319 18.56 -0.52 8.71
CA PHE A 319 19.95 -0.05 8.68
C PHE A 319 19.99 1.42 9.04
N ILE A 320 20.79 1.76 10.05
CA ILE A 320 21.00 3.13 10.51
C ILE A 320 22.48 3.48 10.31
N GLY A 321 22.76 4.68 9.83
CA GLY A 321 24.12 5.19 9.75
C GLY A 321 24.73 5.32 11.16
N GLN A 322 25.80 4.57 11.42
CA GLN A 322 26.41 4.42 12.75
C GLN A 322 26.83 5.75 13.39
N GLY A 323 27.38 6.67 12.57
CA GLY A 323 27.93 7.95 13.06
C GLY A 323 26.88 8.95 13.59
N SER A 324 25.56 8.71 13.38
CA SER A 324 24.50 9.63 13.79
C SER A 324 23.64 9.13 14.96
N VAL A 325 23.78 7.87 15.37
CA VAL A 325 22.84 7.22 16.29
C VAL A 325 23.48 6.30 17.33
N ASP A 326 24.74 5.90 17.15
CA ASP A 326 25.44 5.07 18.12
C ASP A 326 26.09 5.97 19.20
N PRO A 327 25.60 5.98 20.45
CA PRO A 327 26.18 6.78 21.51
C PRO A 327 27.58 6.33 21.92
N CYS A 328 28.05 5.17 21.45
CA CYS A 328 29.40 4.66 21.72
C CYS A 328 30.44 5.12 20.70
N ILE A 329 30.05 5.75 19.61
CA ILE A 329 30.94 6.36 18.63
C ILE A 329 30.99 7.85 18.92
N GLN A 330 31.98 8.28 19.65
CA GLN A 330 32.35 9.68 19.86
C GLN A 330 33.46 10.11 18.90
#